data_d91bf54513ce9d644619386d5fa36457
#
_entry.id   d91bf54513ce9d644619386d5fa36457
#
_cell.length_a   1.000
_cell.length_b   1.000
_cell.length_c   1.000
_cell.angle_alpha   90.00
_cell.angle_beta   90.00
_cell.angle_gamma   90.00
#
_symmetry.space_group_name_H-M   'P 1'
#
loop_
_entity.id
_entity.type
_entity.pdbx_description
1 polymer ?
#
loop_
_entity_poly.entity_id
_entity_poly.type
_entity_poly.pdbx_seq_one_letter_code
_entity_poly.pdbx_strand_id
1 'polypeptide(L)' 'MTRNELIKLLEHLGIHHSSYSFDKIKKSECFSVLKQKTDWCVYYTERDKPELIFSSKKESDAYEFIANEFKRWAS' A
#
# COMPACT_ATOMS: atom_id res chain seq x y z
N MET A 1 -4.10 1.26 -12.44
CA MET A 1 -4.87 1.94 -11.35
C MET A 1 -4.06 3.12 -10.83
N THR A 2 -4.72 4.24 -10.65
CA THR A 2 -4.09 5.43 -10.07
C THR A 2 -4.22 5.42 -8.55
N ARG A 3 -3.47 6.34 -7.89
CA ARG A 3 -3.58 6.51 -6.43
C ARG A 3 -5.01 6.85 -6.02
N ASN A 4 -5.65 7.76 -6.75
CA ASN A 4 -7.02 8.16 -6.42
C ASN A 4 -8.01 7.01 -6.56
N GLU A 5 -7.83 6.18 -7.58
CA GLU A 5 -8.67 5.00 -7.75
C GLU A 5 -8.48 4.02 -6.61
N LEU A 6 -7.23 3.83 -6.17
CA LEU A 6 -6.96 2.96 -5.02
C LEU A 6 -7.62 3.50 -3.75
N ILE A 7 -7.49 4.80 -3.50
CA ILE A 7 -8.09 5.41 -2.31
C ILE A 7 -9.61 5.21 -2.30
N LYS A 8 -10.26 5.42 -3.45
CA LYS A 8 -11.71 5.23 -3.56
C LYS A 8 -12.10 3.78 -3.31
N LEU A 9 -11.31 2.84 -3.83
CA LEU A 9 -11.57 1.43 -3.60
C LEU A 9 -11.45 1.07 -2.12
N LEU A 10 -10.40 1.55 -1.46
CA LEU A 10 -10.19 1.27 -0.05
C LEU A 10 -11.30 1.88 0.81
N GLU A 11 -11.77 3.06 0.48
CA GLU A 11 -12.91 3.66 1.16
C GLU A 11 -14.17 2.81 0.97
N HIS A 12 -14.39 2.33 -0.25
CA HIS A 12 -15.53 1.46 -0.54
C HIS A 12 -15.47 0.14 0.26
N LEU A 13 -14.27 -0.38 0.45
CA LEU A 13 -14.07 -1.60 1.24
C LEU A 13 -14.13 -1.36 2.75
N GLY A 14 -14.28 -0.11 3.17
CA GLY A 14 -14.31 0.22 4.59
C GLY A 14 -12.95 0.20 5.27
N ILE A 15 -11.89 0.33 4.52
CA ILE A 15 -10.53 0.33 5.07
C ILE A 15 -10.21 1.71 5.64
N HIS A 16 -9.84 1.75 6.92
CA HIS A 16 -9.49 3.01 7.57
C HIS A 16 -8.17 3.56 7.00
N HIS A 17 -8.08 4.90 6.93
CA HIS A 17 -6.90 5.55 6.36
C HIS A 17 -5.60 5.27 7.13
N SER A 18 -5.68 4.83 8.37
CA SER A 18 -4.50 4.46 9.15
C SER A 18 -3.88 3.13 8.71
N SER A 19 -4.59 2.37 7.87
CA SER A 19 -4.10 1.07 7.40
C SER A 19 -3.18 1.18 6.19
N TYR A 20 -3.01 2.38 5.63
CA TYR A 20 -2.13 2.57 4.48
C TYR A 20 -1.52 3.98 4.50
N SER A 21 -0.41 4.14 3.82
CA SER A 21 0.19 5.46 3.67
C SER A 21 0.91 5.56 2.33
N PHE A 22 1.09 6.79 1.88
CA PHE A 22 1.78 7.07 0.63
C PHE A 22 2.99 7.94 0.92
N ASP A 23 4.09 7.64 0.22
CA ASP A 23 5.32 8.42 0.24
C ASP A 23 6.11 8.39 1.54
N LYS A 24 5.66 7.62 2.53
CA LYS A 24 6.40 7.47 3.78
C LYS A 24 6.03 6.15 4.46
N ILE A 25 6.94 5.65 5.29
CA ILE A 25 6.72 4.44 6.08
C ILE A 25 6.26 4.87 7.47
N LYS A 26 5.09 4.34 7.90
CA LYS A 26 4.58 4.60 9.25
C LYS A 26 5.07 3.52 10.21
N LYS A 27 5.09 3.84 11.48
CA LYS A 27 5.50 2.90 12.53
C LYS A 27 4.39 1.97 12.99
N SER A 28 3.15 2.25 12.63
CA SER A 28 2.01 1.39 12.98
C SER A 28 1.82 0.33 11.91
N GLU A 29 1.01 -0.70 12.21
CA GLU A 29 0.71 -1.74 11.25
C GLU A 29 -0.04 -1.16 10.06
N CYS A 30 0.62 -1.12 8.92
CA CYS A 30 0.02 -0.56 7.70
C CYS A 30 0.84 -0.92 6.46
N PHE A 31 0.19 -0.79 5.31
CA PHE A 31 0.89 -0.86 4.03
C PHE A 31 1.38 0.53 3.66
N SER A 32 2.59 0.62 3.13
CA SER A 32 3.16 1.88 2.68
C SER A 32 3.66 1.74 1.25
N VAL A 33 3.35 2.73 0.43
CA VAL A 33 3.81 2.78 -0.96
C VAL A 33 4.68 4.00 -1.12
N LEU A 34 5.91 3.79 -1.61
CA LEU A 34 6.81 4.90 -1.86
C LEU A 34 7.75 4.56 -3.01
N LYS A 35 8.24 5.60 -3.67
CA LYS A 35 9.20 5.43 -4.74
C LYS A 35 10.61 5.52 -4.16
N GLN A 36 11.43 4.50 -4.43
CA GLN A 36 12.82 4.48 -4.01
C GLN A 36 13.68 4.28 -5.25
N LYS A 37 14.52 5.28 -5.56
CA LYS A 37 15.32 5.30 -6.78
C LYS A 37 14.42 5.21 -8.00
N THR A 38 14.44 4.09 -8.72
CA THR A 38 13.62 3.90 -9.93
C THR A 38 12.43 2.98 -9.69
N ASP A 39 12.29 2.42 -8.48
CA ASP A 39 11.27 1.43 -8.20
C ASP A 39 10.18 1.94 -7.26
N TRP A 40 8.96 1.48 -7.52
CA TRP A 40 7.84 1.71 -6.60
C TRP A 40 7.80 0.52 -5.65
N CYS A 41 7.92 0.80 -4.36
CA CYS A 41 8.04 -0.22 -3.34
C CYS A 41 6.84 -0.23 -2.42
N VAL A 42 6.42 -1.44 -2.03
CA VAL A 42 5.36 -1.62 -1.04
C VAL A 42 5.98 -2.28 0.19
N TYR A 43 5.78 -1.63 1.32
CA TYR A 43 6.23 -2.15 2.61
C TYR A 43 5.03 -2.48 3.47
N TYR A 44 5.16 -3.50 4.28
CA TYR A 44 4.21 -3.75 5.36
C TYR A 44 4.95 -3.59 6.67
N THR A 45 4.42 -2.73 7.55
CA THR A 45 5.02 -2.49 8.85
C THR A 45 4.32 -3.34 9.89
N GLU A 46 5.07 -4.15 10.61
CA GLU A 46 4.56 -4.95 11.71
C GLU A 46 5.47 -4.74 12.91
N ARG A 47 4.88 -4.31 14.03
CA ARG A 47 5.63 -4.07 15.28
C ARG A 47 6.82 -3.14 15.05
N ASP A 48 6.59 -2.02 14.37
CA ASP A 48 7.61 -1.01 14.05
C ASP A 48 8.71 -1.48 13.11
N LYS A 49 8.54 -2.64 12.48
CA LYS A 49 9.51 -3.18 11.54
C LYS A 49 8.92 -3.22 10.13
N PRO A 50 9.33 -2.28 9.26
CA PRO A 50 8.88 -2.31 7.87
C PRO A 50 9.59 -3.42 7.09
N GLU A 51 8.84 -4.13 6.27
CA GLU A 51 9.37 -5.17 5.41
C GLU A 51 8.95 -4.92 3.98
N LEU A 52 9.92 -4.98 3.06
CA LEU A 52 9.62 -4.84 1.64
C LEU A 52 8.93 -6.11 1.17
N ILE A 53 7.69 -5.98 0.67
CA ILE A 53 6.90 -7.14 0.22
C ILE A 53 6.62 -7.13 -1.27
N PHE A 54 6.87 -6.01 -1.95
CA PHE A 54 6.65 -5.92 -3.39
C PHE A 54 7.40 -4.72 -3.95
N SER A 55 7.90 -4.86 -5.16
CA SER A 55 8.48 -3.72 -5.88
C SER A 55 8.23 -3.86 -7.38
N SER A 56 8.11 -2.72 -8.05
CA SER A 56 7.90 -2.69 -9.49
C SER A 56 8.38 -1.33 -10.01
N LYS A 57 8.69 -1.29 -11.29
CA LYS A 57 9.04 -0.04 -11.95
C LYS A 57 7.82 0.81 -12.27
N LYS A 58 6.62 0.23 -12.16
CA LYS A 58 5.38 0.93 -12.47
C LYS A 58 4.60 1.24 -11.21
N GLU A 59 4.21 2.49 -11.08
CA GLU A 59 3.40 2.95 -9.95
C GLU A 59 2.09 2.17 -9.85
N SER A 60 1.42 1.96 -10.97
CA SER A 60 0.14 1.26 -10.98
C SER A 60 0.22 -0.16 -10.45
N ASP A 61 1.35 -0.85 -10.67
CA ASP A 61 1.53 -2.21 -10.17
C ASP A 61 1.52 -2.26 -8.65
N ALA A 62 2.15 -1.26 -8.02
CA ALA A 62 2.18 -1.18 -6.56
C ALA A 62 0.78 -0.98 -6.00
N TYR A 63 -0.02 -0.12 -6.64
CA TYR A 63 -1.40 0.12 -6.18
C TYR A 63 -2.28 -1.11 -6.37
N GLU A 64 -2.10 -1.82 -7.48
CA GLU A 64 -2.86 -3.05 -7.70
C GLU A 64 -2.49 -4.14 -6.70
N PHE A 65 -1.19 -4.23 -6.35
CA PHE A 65 -0.76 -5.17 -5.33
C PHE A 65 -1.48 -4.91 -4.00
N ILE A 66 -1.52 -3.65 -3.59
CA ILE A 66 -2.21 -3.28 -2.34
C ILE A 66 -3.70 -3.53 -2.44
N ALA A 67 -4.32 -3.18 -3.57
CA ALA A 67 -5.75 -3.42 -3.76
C ALA A 67 -6.09 -4.89 -3.59
N ASN A 68 -5.29 -5.77 -4.17
CA ASN A 68 -5.52 -7.20 -4.07
C ASN A 68 -5.34 -7.72 -2.65
N GLU A 69 -4.37 -7.18 -1.91
CA GLU A 69 -4.16 -7.57 -0.51
C GLU A 69 -5.37 -7.19 0.35
N PHE A 70 -5.88 -5.96 0.22
CA PHE A 70 -7.03 -5.54 1.00
C PHE A 70 -8.32 -6.25 0.58
N LYS A 71 -8.46 -6.59 -0.71
CA LYS A 71 -9.62 -7.36 -1.15
C LYS A 71 -9.67 -8.72 -0.48
N ARG A 72 -8.51 -9.35 -0.31
CA ARG A 72 -8.45 -10.64 0.38
C ARG A 72 -8.81 -10.50 1.85
N TRP A 73 -8.43 -9.41 2.48
CA TRP A 73 -8.75 -9.16 3.88
C TRP A 73 -10.24 -8.87 4.07
N ALA A 74 -10.86 -8.19 3.10
CA ALA A 74 -12.24 -7.76 3.19
C ALA A 74 -13.26 -8.83 2.76
N SER A 75 -12.81 -9.89 2.13
CA SER A 75 -13.69 -10.94 1.63
C SER A 75 -13.97 -12.03 2.66
#